data_679e36253e93cf3fb7a91a284e4c6582
#
_entry.id   679e36253e93cf3fb7a91a284e4c6582
#
_cell.length_a   1.000
_cell.length_b   1.000
_cell.length_c   1.000
_cell.angle_alpha   90.00
_cell.angle_beta   90.00
_cell.angle_gamma   90.00
#
_symmetry.space_group_name_H-M   'P 1'
#
loop_
_entity.id
_entity.type
_entity.pdbx_description
1 polymer ?
#
loop_
_entity_poly.entity_id
_entity_poly.type
_entity_poly.pdbx_seq_one_letter_code
_entity_poly.pdbx_strand_id
1 'polypeptide(L)'
;EYSPTVVIHGIGQSKTYLYENDEIAVDEDGKQITGWPIYANTKYIIKNLLWPLVKMLVTQRDDGFVESFRKTLEGTLYVNAFDSNGKNVYDVRVKKYPQSVAKCSDEDKEEIYCNVPIDGFSKVAGEDHLYYFAYNSFGNNSEITDELYNFIGQIKRETGHDKINVVAISLGGTIANSLFDRYPELYPSLDRVVYIVPALDGSNIVGDIYLGRLSTSDEMLYKNLLPNLVG
;
A
#
# COMPACT_ATOMS: atom_id res chain seq x y z
N GLU A 1 -29.68 15.32 -1.97
CA GLU A 1 -28.61 15.00 -1.02
C GLU A 1 -27.78 13.87 -1.61
N TYR A 2 -26.45 13.99 -1.58
CA TYR A 2 -25.56 12.98 -2.16
C TYR A 2 -25.29 11.86 -1.16
N SER A 3 -25.32 10.61 -1.62
CA SER A 3 -24.90 9.46 -0.80
C SER A 3 -23.41 9.58 -0.46
N PRO A 4 -22.98 9.24 0.78
CA PRO A 4 -21.57 9.24 1.12
C PRO A 4 -20.78 8.29 0.23
N THR A 5 -19.54 8.65 -0.08
CA THR A 5 -18.66 7.93 -1.00
C THR A 5 -17.46 7.37 -0.23
N VAL A 6 -17.27 6.06 -0.28
CA VAL A 6 -16.07 5.38 0.22
C VAL A 6 -15.11 5.15 -0.93
N VAL A 7 -13.88 5.62 -0.78
CA VAL A 7 -12.78 5.38 -1.72
C VAL A 7 -11.89 4.27 -1.17
N ILE A 8 -11.76 3.19 -1.95
CA ILE A 8 -10.89 2.04 -1.67
C ILE A 8 -9.69 2.18 -2.60
N HIS A 9 -8.55 2.49 -2.04
CA HIS A 9 -7.35 2.83 -2.79
C HIS A 9 -6.66 1.62 -3.47
N GLY A 10 -5.67 1.88 -4.30
CA GLY A 10 -4.81 0.88 -4.93
C GLY A 10 -3.64 0.44 -4.04
N ILE A 11 -2.75 -0.37 -4.61
CA ILE A 11 -1.56 -0.87 -3.91
C ILE A 11 -0.66 0.30 -3.47
N GLY A 12 -0.20 0.27 -2.22
CA GLY A 12 0.79 1.22 -1.69
C GLY A 12 0.28 2.65 -1.48
N GLN A 13 -1.03 2.89 -1.47
CA GLN A 13 -1.61 4.22 -1.29
C GLN A 13 -2.05 4.52 0.17
N SER A 14 -1.56 3.76 1.13
CA SER A 14 -1.68 4.04 2.56
C SER A 14 -0.35 3.84 3.26
N LYS A 15 -0.04 4.70 4.22
CA LYS A 15 1.15 4.55 5.06
C LYS A 15 0.92 3.47 6.11
N THR A 16 1.94 2.66 6.33
CA THR A 16 1.99 1.69 7.42
C THR A 16 3.24 1.91 8.26
N TYR A 17 3.14 1.69 9.56
CA TYR A 17 4.22 1.89 10.52
C TYR A 17 4.45 0.62 11.32
N LEU A 18 5.71 0.37 11.65
CA LEU A 18 6.08 -0.63 12.65
C LEU A 18 5.75 -0.08 14.04
N TYR A 19 5.10 -0.91 14.87
CA TYR A 19 4.82 -0.61 16.26
C TYR A 19 5.63 -1.50 17.19
N GLU A 20 6.18 -0.91 18.23
CA GLU A 20 6.80 -1.59 19.36
C GLU A 20 6.24 -0.99 20.65
N ASN A 21 5.74 -1.83 21.55
CA ASN A 21 5.11 -1.40 22.81
C ASN A 21 4.00 -0.36 22.64
N ASP A 22 3.16 -0.52 21.59
CA ASP A 22 2.06 0.40 21.21
C ASP A 22 2.51 1.80 20.75
N GLU A 23 3.79 2.03 20.52
CA GLU A 23 4.33 3.27 19.93
C GLU A 23 4.92 2.99 18.56
N ILE A 24 4.96 4.02 17.69
CA ILE A 24 5.62 3.91 16.40
C ILE A 24 7.12 3.73 16.63
N ALA A 25 7.67 2.62 16.14
CA ALA A 25 9.09 2.34 16.24
C ALA A 25 9.92 3.37 15.44
N VAL A 26 11.04 3.78 16.04
CA VAL A 26 11.99 4.71 15.43
C VAL A 26 13.37 4.08 15.36
N ASP A 27 14.17 4.50 14.38
CA ASP A 27 15.57 4.11 14.28
C ASP A 27 16.47 4.90 15.25
N GLU A 28 17.78 4.63 15.20
CA GLU A 28 18.80 5.31 16.01
C GLU A 28 18.86 6.84 15.77
N ASP A 29 18.37 7.31 14.64
CA ASP A 29 18.32 8.74 14.29
C ASP A 29 16.95 9.38 14.62
N GLY A 30 16.02 8.62 15.25
CA GLY A 30 14.67 9.06 15.60
C GLY A 30 13.70 9.08 14.44
N LYS A 31 14.04 8.49 13.30
CA LYS A 31 13.17 8.38 12.14
C LYS A 31 12.21 7.21 12.28
N GLN A 32 10.93 7.45 12.02
CA GLN A 32 9.89 6.41 12.06
C GLN A 32 10.17 5.27 11.09
N ILE A 33 10.00 4.05 11.55
CA ILE A 33 10.15 2.85 10.74
C ILE A 33 8.80 2.55 10.09
N THR A 34 8.76 2.63 8.76
CA THR A 34 7.55 2.38 7.96
C THR A 34 7.61 1.01 7.29
N GLY A 35 6.46 0.36 7.19
CA GLY A 35 6.29 -0.77 6.28
C GLY A 35 6.06 -0.28 4.85
N TRP A 36 5.24 0.79 4.71
CA TRP A 36 5.05 1.48 3.45
C TRP A 36 4.89 3.01 3.69
N PRO A 37 5.53 3.87 2.90
CA PRO A 37 6.62 3.55 1.96
C PRO A 37 7.73 2.75 2.63
N ILE A 38 8.40 1.90 1.87
CA ILE A 38 9.45 1.03 2.40
C ILE A 38 10.48 1.87 3.14
N TYR A 39 10.70 1.56 4.41
CA TYR A 39 11.74 2.21 5.20
C TYR A 39 13.14 1.80 4.70
N ALA A 40 13.84 2.75 4.10
CA ALA A 40 15.20 2.54 3.65
C ALA A 40 16.21 3.10 4.67
N ASN A 41 16.83 2.22 5.43
CA ASN A 41 17.97 2.59 6.27
C ASN A 41 19.21 2.78 5.39
N THR A 42 19.49 4.02 5.02
CA THR A 42 20.60 4.37 4.12
C THR A 42 21.96 3.88 4.67
N LYS A 43 22.20 3.97 5.98
CA LYS A 43 23.43 3.48 6.61
C LYS A 43 23.59 1.98 6.43
N TYR A 44 22.50 1.21 6.64
CA TYR A 44 22.46 -0.23 6.45
C TYR A 44 22.72 -0.62 4.99
N ILE A 45 22.06 0.06 4.05
CA ILE A 45 22.21 -0.18 2.61
C ILE A 45 23.65 0.10 2.16
N ILE A 46 24.22 1.24 2.51
CA ILE A 46 25.60 1.60 2.15
C ILE A 46 26.57 0.59 2.76
N LYS A 47 26.44 0.26 4.03
CA LYS A 47 27.32 -0.70 4.72
C LYS A 47 27.35 -2.06 4.01
N ASN A 48 26.22 -2.54 3.52
CA ASN A 48 26.11 -3.88 2.95
C ASN A 48 26.35 -3.93 1.44
N LEU A 49 26.11 -2.83 0.69
CA LEU A 49 26.17 -2.82 -0.76
C LEU A 49 27.39 -2.08 -1.33
N LEU A 50 27.98 -1.11 -0.62
CA LEU A 50 29.03 -0.28 -1.20
C LEU A 50 30.21 -1.11 -1.68
N TRP A 51 30.75 -1.99 -0.84
CA TRP A 51 31.92 -2.81 -1.20
C TRP A 51 31.61 -3.87 -2.28
N PRO A 52 30.53 -4.66 -2.16
CA PRO A 52 30.10 -5.55 -3.25
C PRO A 52 29.91 -4.82 -4.58
N LEU A 53 29.32 -3.61 -4.58
CA LEU A 53 29.13 -2.80 -5.77
C LEU A 53 30.46 -2.37 -6.39
N VAL A 54 31.40 -1.83 -5.58
CA VAL A 54 32.72 -1.43 -6.06
C VAL A 54 33.47 -2.64 -6.66
N LYS A 55 33.42 -3.79 -5.99
CA LYS A 55 34.04 -5.02 -6.47
C LYS A 55 33.45 -5.46 -7.82
N MET A 56 32.13 -5.46 -7.94
CA MET A 56 31.42 -5.78 -9.18
C MET A 56 31.80 -4.83 -10.33
N LEU A 57 31.85 -3.53 -10.07
CA LEU A 57 32.23 -2.53 -11.07
C LEU A 57 33.67 -2.70 -11.56
N VAL A 58 34.61 -3.06 -10.67
CA VAL A 58 36.02 -3.27 -11.01
C VAL A 58 36.23 -4.59 -11.75
N THR A 59 35.59 -5.67 -11.28
CA THR A 59 35.78 -7.01 -11.87
C THR A 59 34.90 -7.26 -13.08
N GLN A 60 33.82 -6.45 -13.25
CA GLN A 60 32.75 -6.64 -14.22
C GLN A 60 32.13 -8.06 -14.15
N ARG A 61 32.05 -8.59 -12.93
CA ARG A 61 31.47 -9.90 -12.61
C ARG A 61 30.65 -9.79 -11.36
N ASP A 62 29.63 -10.64 -11.25
CA ASP A 62 28.91 -10.81 -9.98
C ASP A 62 29.77 -11.58 -8.96
N ASP A 63 30.61 -10.86 -8.29
CA ASP A 63 31.51 -11.36 -7.23
C ASP A 63 30.79 -11.32 -5.85
N GLY A 64 29.53 -11.79 -5.82
CA GLY A 64 28.68 -11.82 -4.62
C GLY A 64 27.83 -10.56 -4.42
N PHE A 65 27.75 -9.68 -5.43
CA PHE A 65 26.89 -8.49 -5.37
C PHE A 65 25.41 -8.85 -5.31
N VAL A 66 24.94 -9.76 -6.18
CA VAL A 66 23.52 -10.20 -6.21
C VAL A 66 23.11 -10.79 -4.88
N GLU A 67 23.95 -11.61 -4.25
CA GLU A 67 23.65 -12.19 -2.94
C GLU A 67 23.62 -11.12 -1.83
N SER A 68 24.54 -10.16 -1.86
CA SER A 68 24.57 -9.04 -0.94
C SER A 68 23.34 -8.13 -1.13
N PHE A 69 22.95 -7.92 -2.38
CA PHE A 69 21.76 -7.14 -2.74
C PHE A 69 20.48 -7.85 -2.23
N ARG A 70 20.36 -9.16 -2.49
CA ARG A 70 19.23 -9.97 -1.99
C ARG A 70 19.10 -9.86 -0.47
N LYS A 71 20.18 -10.09 0.27
CA LYS A 71 20.19 -9.99 1.74
C LYS A 71 19.86 -8.58 2.23
N THR A 72 20.32 -7.56 1.53
CA THR A 72 20.04 -6.17 1.87
C THR A 72 18.56 -5.83 1.64
N LEU A 73 17.98 -6.32 0.54
CA LEU A 73 16.53 -6.20 0.28
C LEU A 73 15.72 -6.92 1.35
N GLU A 74 16.05 -8.16 1.68
CA GLU A 74 15.38 -8.92 2.74
C GLU A 74 15.42 -8.17 4.07
N GLY A 75 16.60 -7.64 4.43
CA GLY A 75 16.78 -6.83 5.64
C GLY A 75 16.11 -5.44 5.59
N THR A 76 15.74 -4.95 4.41
CA THR A 76 14.99 -3.71 4.24
C THR A 76 13.48 -3.95 4.26
N LEU A 77 13.04 -5.09 3.71
CA LEU A 77 11.63 -5.45 3.58
C LEU A 77 11.09 -6.22 4.79
N TYR A 78 11.90 -6.52 5.80
CA TYR A 78 11.55 -7.40 6.92
C TYR A 78 10.25 -6.99 7.62
N VAL A 79 9.99 -5.67 7.71
CA VAL A 79 8.77 -5.13 8.35
C VAL A 79 7.50 -5.68 7.71
N ASN A 80 7.53 -5.96 6.41
CA ASN A 80 6.40 -6.52 5.65
C ASN A 80 6.44 -8.05 5.54
N ALA A 81 7.15 -8.74 6.44
CA ALA A 81 7.17 -10.19 6.45
C ALA A 81 5.84 -10.77 6.96
N PHE A 82 5.38 -11.83 6.29
CA PHE A 82 4.19 -12.59 6.65
C PHE A 82 4.56 -14.04 6.98
N ASP A 83 3.81 -14.61 7.91
CA ASP A 83 3.90 -16.05 8.19
C ASP A 83 3.20 -16.88 7.10
N SER A 84 3.24 -18.20 7.25
CA SER A 84 2.60 -19.15 6.30
C SER A 84 1.07 -19.03 6.23
N ASN A 85 0.44 -18.33 7.15
CA ASN A 85 -1.00 -18.07 7.19
C ASN A 85 -1.36 -16.68 6.63
N GLY A 86 -0.37 -15.92 6.14
CA GLY A 86 -0.55 -14.56 5.64
C GLY A 86 -0.75 -13.51 6.75
N LYS A 87 -0.36 -13.82 7.99
CA LYS A 87 -0.39 -12.87 9.10
C LYS A 87 0.94 -12.14 9.21
N ASN A 88 0.90 -10.84 9.47
CA ASN A 88 2.12 -10.05 9.72
C ASN A 88 2.95 -10.67 10.84
N VAL A 89 4.26 -10.85 10.60
CA VAL A 89 5.23 -11.31 11.61
C VAL A 89 5.48 -10.22 12.65
N TYR A 90 5.44 -8.97 12.22
CA TYR A 90 5.64 -7.78 13.06
C TYR A 90 4.33 -7.03 13.23
N ASP A 91 4.23 -6.22 14.28
CA ASP A 91 3.06 -5.35 14.51
C ASP A 91 3.13 -4.14 13.56
N VAL A 92 2.59 -4.34 12.36
CA VAL A 92 2.50 -3.30 11.33
C VAL A 92 1.07 -2.79 11.27
N ARG A 93 0.89 -1.51 11.56
CA ARG A 93 -0.43 -0.88 11.56
C ARG A 93 -0.51 0.20 10.49
N VAL A 94 -1.68 0.28 9.83
CA VAL A 94 -1.98 1.31 8.84
C VAL A 94 -2.44 2.60 9.52
N LYS A 95 -2.02 3.74 9.00
CA LYS A 95 -2.58 5.04 9.39
C LYS A 95 -4.02 5.12 8.87
N LYS A 96 -5.00 5.17 9.77
CA LYS A 96 -6.42 5.16 9.44
C LYS A 96 -7.03 6.55 9.51
N TYR A 97 -8.06 6.76 8.68
CA TYR A 97 -8.87 7.97 8.63
C TYR A 97 -10.33 7.59 8.94
N PRO A 98 -10.70 7.48 10.22
CA PRO A 98 -12.02 6.94 10.62
C PRO A 98 -13.18 7.88 10.37
N GLN A 99 -12.95 9.09 9.91
CA GLN A 99 -13.93 10.15 9.70
C GLN A 99 -13.95 10.63 8.24
N SER A 100 -14.91 11.50 7.90
CA SER A 100 -14.94 12.12 6.57
C SER A 100 -13.71 12.99 6.33
N VAL A 101 -13.34 13.17 5.06
CA VAL A 101 -12.19 14.01 4.66
C VAL A 101 -12.34 15.44 5.21
N ALA A 102 -13.55 15.98 5.29
CA ALA A 102 -13.79 17.29 5.88
C ALA A 102 -13.26 17.46 7.31
N LYS A 103 -13.26 16.38 8.09
CA LYS A 103 -12.81 16.36 9.49
C LYS A 103 -11.35 15.98 9.69
N CYS A 104 -10.66 15.63 8.61
CA CYS A 104 -9.23 15.35 8.63
C CYS A 104 -8.41 16.63 8.81
N SER A 105 -7.20 16.52 9.37
CA SER A 105 -6.24 17.62 9.39
C SER A 105 -5.82 18.01 7.98
N ASP A 106 -5.27 19.21 7.80
CA ASP A 106 -4.79 19.65 6.48
C ASP A 106 -3.67 18.73 5.95
N GLU A 107 -2.80 18.23 6.83
CA GLU A 107 -1.77 17.25 6.50
C GLU A 107 -2.36 15.92 6.01
N ASP A 108 -3.40 15.42 6.70
CA ASP A 108 -4.09 14.20 6.30
C ASP A 108 -4.81 14.34 4.96
N LYS A 109 -5.43 15.50 4.73
CA LYS A 109 -6.08 15.81 3.45
C LYS A 109 -5.06 15.85 2.32
N GLU A 110 -3.93 16.53 2.52
CA GLU A 110 -2.84 16.58 1.53
C GLU A 110 -2.35 15.16 1.22
N GLU A 111 -2.16 14.32 2.24
CA GLU A 111 -1.75 12.94 2.05
C GLU A 111 -2.78 12.13 1.25
N ILE A 112 -4.07 12.23 1.58
CA ILE A 112 -5.15 11.54 0.85
C ILE A 112 -5.18 11.98 -0.61
N TYR A 113 -5.16 13.29 -0.89
CA TYR A 113 -5.24 13.82 -2.25
C TYR A 113 -3.98 13.57 -3.07
N CYS A 114 -2.80 13.50 -2.45
CA CYS A 114 -1.58 13.07 -3.13
C CYS A 114 -1.61 11.59 -3.52
N ASN A 115 -2.24 10.75 -2.72
CA ASN A 115 -2.30 9.31 -2.97
C ASN A 115 -3.34 8.94 -4.03
N VAL A 116 -4.49 9.63 -4.04
CA VAL A 116 -5.60 9.34 -4.96
C VAL A 116 -6.18 10.63 -5.55
N PRO A 117 -6.38 10.69 -6.88
CA PRO A 117 -6.90 11.87 -7.56
C PRO A 117 -8.43 11.98 -7.40
N ILE A 118 -8.91 12.24 -6.19
CA ILE A 118 -10.33 12.27 -5.84
C ILE A 118 -10.91 13.67 -5.59
N ASP A 119 -10.14 14.72 -5.84
CA ASP A 119 -10.59 16.11 -5.70
C ASP A 119 -11.79 16.46 -6.59
N GLY A 120 -12.00 15.72 -7.68
CA GLY A 120 -13.22 15.82 -8.48
C GLY A 120 -14.48 15.43 -7.72
N PHE A 121 -14.40 14.40 -6.85
CA PHE A 121 -15.53 13.97 -6.02
C PHE A 121 -15.84 14.98 -4.93
N SER A 122 -14.82 15.50 -4.27
CA SER A 122 -14.99 16.49 -3.19
C SER A 122 -15.62 17.79 -3.70
N LYS A 123 -15.32 18.19 -4.93
CA LYS A 123 -15.90 19.39 -5.57
C LYS A 123 -17.40 19.25 -5.89
N VAL A 124 -17.88 18.02 -6.07
CA VAL A 124 -19.28 17.76 -6.43
C VAL A 124 -20.13 17.51 -5.20
N ALA A 125 -19.70 16.61 -4.31
CA ALA A 125 -20.48 16.16 -3.16
C ALA A 125 -20.07 16.80 -1.82
N GLY A 126 -18.89 17.42 -1.77
CA GLY A 126 -18.26 17.95 -0.56
C GLY A 126 -17.39 16.91 0.15
N GLU A 127 -16.40 17.37 0.90
CA GLU A 127 -15.50 16.53 1.68
C GLU A 127 -16.19 15.84 2.86
N ASP A 128 -17.33 16.35 3.32
CA ASP A 128 -18.17 15.77 4.37
C ASP A 128 -18.86 14.46 3.96
N HIS A 129 -19.01 14.25 2.64
CA HIS A 129 -19.54 13.02 2.05
C HIS A 129 -18.44 12.10 1.51
N LEU A 130 -17.17 12.43 1.68
CA LEU A 130 -16.03 11.68 1.17
C LEU A 130 -15.28 10.98 2.31
N TYR A 131 -15.08 9.66 2.16
CA TYR A 131 -14.40 8.80 3.12
C TYR A 131 -13.30 8.01 2.44
N TYR A 132 -12.11 8.01 3.04
CA TYR A 132 -10.95 7.28 2.54
C TYR A 132 -10.70 6.04 3.38
N PHE A 133 -10.87 4.87 2.79
CA PHE A 133 -10.59 3.61 3.46
C PHE A 133 -9.12 3.24 3.30
N ALA A 134 -8.34 3.47 4.36
CA ALA A 134 -6.93 3.11 4.44
C ALA A 134 -6.77 1.67 4.92
N TYR A 135 -5.95 0.88 4.20
CA TYR A 135 -5.64 -0.51 4.54
C TYR A 135 -4.21 -0.88 4.16
N ASN A 136 -3.66 -1.90 4.82
CA ASN A 136 -2.35 -2.44 4.44
C ASN A 136 -2.48 -3.25 3.15
N SER A 137 -1.94 -2.73 2.05
CA SER A 137 -2.02 -3.37 0.73
C SER A 137 -1.37 -4.75 0.65
N PHE A 138 -0.54 -5.10 1.62
CA PHE A 138 0.13 -6.40 1.72
C PHE A 138 -0.52 -7.31 2.76
N GLY A 139 -1.61 -6.86 3.39
CA GLY A 139 -2.34 -7.60 4.43
C GLY A 139 -3.27 -8.68 3.88
N ASN A 140 -3.93 -9.37 4.82
CA ASN A 140 -4.91 -10.40 4.51
C ASN A 140 -6.19 -9.77 3.93
N ASN A 141 -6.52 -10.09 2.69
CA ASN A 141 -7.69 -9.52 2.00
C ASN A 141 -9.02 -9.80 2.73
N SER A 142 -9.16 -10.94 3.39
CA SER A 142 -10.37 -11.26 4.14
C SER A 142 -10.56 -10.34 5.35
N GLU A 143 -9.48 -10.08 6.11
CA GLU A 143 -9.51 -9.17 7.25
C GLU A 143 -9.77 -7.72 6.79
N ILE A 144 -9.12 -7.28 5.70
CA ILE A 144 -9.35 -5.97 5.11
C ILE A 144 -10.80 -5.81 4.67
N THR A 145 -11.39 -6.87 4.09
CA THR A 145 -12.79 -6.87 3.66
C THR A 145 -13.74 -6.75 4.85
N ASP A 146 -13.47 -7.45 5.94
CA ASP A 146 -14.27 -7.37 7.18
C ASP A 146 -14.16 -5.98 7.82
N GLU A 147 -12.97 -5.36 7.80
CA GLU A 147 -12.78 -3.97 8.23
C GLU A 147 -13.55 -2.97 7.37
N LEU A 148 -13.54 -3.15 6.05
CA LEU A 148 -14.27 -2.30 5.10
C LEU A 148 -15.79 -2.40 5.34
N TYR A 149 -16.30 -3.61 5.56
CA TYR A 149 -17.71 -3.81 5.91
C TYR A 149 -18.11 -3.03 7.16
N ASN A 150 -17.29 -3.12 8.21
CA ASN A 150 -17.51 -2.39 9.45
C ASN A 150 -17.43 -0.86 9.27
N PHE A 151 -16.47 -0.39 8.44
CA PHE A 151 -16.30 1.02 8.13
C PHE A 151 -17.51 1.58 7.36
N ILE A 152 -18.05 0.83 6.39
CA ILE A 152 -19.28 1.22 5.71
C ILE A 152 -20.46 1.31 6.69
N GLY A 153 -20.58 0.34 7.60
CA GLY A 153 -21.59 0.37 8.65
C GLY A 153 -21.46 1.60 9.58
N GLN A 154 -20.22 1.99 9.91
CA GLN A 154 -19.96 3.23 10.67
C GLN A 154 -20.42 4.47 9.90
N ILE A 155 -20.03 4.61 8.63
CA ILE A 155 -20.41 5.75 7.79
C ILE A 155 -21.92 5.91 7.70
N LYS A 156 -22.63 4.81 7.47
CA LYS A 156 -24.11 4.83 7.42
C LYS A 156 -24.72 5.32 8.73
N ARG A 157 -24.21 4.89 9.88
CA ARG A 157 -24.69 5.36 11.19
C ARG A 157 -24.38 6.83 11.43
N GLU A 158 -23.18 7.30 11.07
CA GLU A 158 -22.74 8.68 11.30
C GLU A 158 -23.46 9.68 10.39
N THR A 159 -23.73 9.29 9.16
CA THR A 159 -24.36 10.16 8.17
C THR A 159 -25.88 10.07 8.15
N GLY A 160 -26.45 8.99 8.69
CA GLY A 160 -27.89 8.70 8.60
C GLY A 160 -28.34 8.27 7.19
N HIS A 161 -27.41 8.04 6.26
CA HIS A 161 -27.75 7.60 4.92
C HIS A 161 -27.92 6.08 4.84
N ASP A 162 -28.97 5.63 4.15
CA ASP A 162 -29.17 4.20 3.85
C ASP A 162 -28.32 3.74 2.66
N LYS A 163 -27.93 4.66 1.81
CA LYS A 163 -27.18 4.40 0.56
C LYS A 163 -25.74 4.88 0.65
N ILE A 164 -24.84 4.20 -0.05
CA ILE A 164 -23.42 4.51 -0.14
C ILE A 164 -22.89 4.34 -1.57
N ASN A 165 -21.99 5.19 -1.97
CA ASN A 165 -21.18 5.02 -3.19
C ASN A 165 -19.86 4.35 -2.83
N VAL A 166 -19.38 3.46 -3.71
CA VAL A 166 -18.08 2.82 -3.61
C VAL A 166 -17.24 3.18 -4.84
N VAL A 167 -16.07 3.75 -4.61
CA VAL A 167 -15.05 3.99 -5.65
C VAL A 167 -13.87 3.09 -5.36
N ALA A 168 -13.59 2.13 -6.23
CA ALA A 168 -12.58 1.11 -6.04
C ALA A 168 -11.48 1.25 -7.10
N ILE A 169 -10.24 1.49 -6.65
CA ILE A 169 -9.10 1.81 -7.50
C ILE A 169 -8.11 0.64 -7.50
N SER A 170 -7.73 0.13 -8.67
CA SER A 170 -6.69 -0.90 -8.82
C SER A 170 -6.94 -2.11 -7.89
N LEU A 171 -6.05 -2.40 -6.93
CA LEU A 171 -6.22 -3.44 -5.90
C LEU A 171 -7.53 -3.26 -5.10
N GLY A 172 -7.98 -2.01 -4.90
CA GLY A 172 -9.25 -1.72 -4.26
C GLY A 172 -10.44 -2.37 -4.96
N GLY A 173 -10.34 -2.62 -6.28
CA GLY A 173 -11.34 -3.37 -7.04
C GLY A 173 -11.47 -4.83 -6.57
N THR A 174 -10.35 -5.49 -6.28
CA THR A 174 -10.34 -6.85 -5.72
C THR A 174 -10.95 -6.88 -4.32
N ILE A 175 -10.63 -5.88 -3.49
CA ILE A 175 -11.21 -5.75 -2.15
C ILE A 175 -12.73 -5.51 -2.23
N ALA A 176 -13.19 -4.63 -3.12
CA ALA A 176 -14.61 -4.38 -3.32
C ALA A 176 -15.37 -5.62 -3.79
N ASN A 177 -14.80 -6.39 -4.72
CA ASN A 177 -15.41 -7.66 -5.14
C ASN A 177 -15.49 -8.67 -3.99
N SER A 178 -14.43 -8.79 -3.20
CA SER A 178 -14.43 -9.63 -2.00
C SER A 178 -15.50 -9.18 -1.00
N LEU A 179 -15.70 -7.87 -0.84
CA LEU A 179 -16.75 -7.31 0.02
C LEU A 179 -18.15 -7.73 -0.46
N PHE A 180 -18.42 -7.60 -1.76
CA PHE A 180 -19.74 -7.91 -2.30
C PHE A 180 -20.05 -9.41 -2.30
N ASP A 181 -19.03 -10.25 -2.46
CA ASP A 181 -19.16 -11.70 -2.37
C ASP A 181 -19.43 -12.16 -0.93
N ARG A 182 -18.69 -11.63 0.04
CA ARG A 182 -18.80 -12.00 1.46
C ARG A 182 -20.01 -11.42 2.17
N TYR A 183 -20.47 -10.24 1.74
CA TYR A 183 -21.54 -9.46 2.40
C TYR A 183 -22.61 -9.04 1.38
N PRO A 184 -23.33 -10.02 0.77
CA PRO A 184 -24.35 -9.71 -0.25
C PRO A 184 -25.50 -8.86 0.30
N GLU A 185 -25.71 -8.82 1.61
CA GLU A 185 -26.68 -7.94 2.28
C GLU A 185 -26.37 -6.43 2.10
N LEU A 186 -25.18 -6.07 1.63
CA LEU A 186 -24.84 -4.69 1.28
C LEU A 186 -25.48 -4.21 -0.03
N TYR A 187 -25.85 -5.12 -0.95
CA TYR A 187 -26.38 -4.72 -2.27
C TYR A 187 -27.54 -3.71 -2.20
N PRO A 188 -28.53 -3.86 -1.31
CA PRO A 188 -29.58 -2.87 -1.15
C PRO A 188 -29.11 -1.49 -0.70
N SER A 189 -27.93 -1.41 -0.07
CA SER A 189 -27.32 -0.16 0.40
C SER A 189 -26.43 0.51 -0.64
N LEU A 190 -26.11 -0.12 -1.75
CA LEU A 190 -25.29 0.48 -2.79
C LEU A 190 -26.12 1.42 -3.65
N ASP A 191 -25.62 2.66 -3.82
CA ASP A 191 -26.16 3.62 -4.78
C ASP A 191 -25.38 3.49 -6.10
N ARG A 192 -24.05 3.64 -6.04
CA ARG A 192 -23.16 3.50 -7.19
C ARG A 192 -21.87 2.77 -6.80
N VAL A 193 -21.36 1.98 -7.75
CA VAL A 193 -20.05 1.36 -7.66
C VAL A 193 -19.26 1.77 -8.90
N VAL A 194 -18.10 2.41 -8.68
CA VAL A 194 -17.21 2.87 -9.73
C VAL A 194 -15.88 2.16 -9.59
N TYR A 195 -15.46 1.46 -10.61
CA TYR A 195 -14.15 0.84 -10.70
C TYR A 195 -13.22 1.70 -11.57
N ILE A 196 -12.04 2.03 -11.02
CA ILE A 196 -10.99 2.79 -11.70
C ILE A 196 -9.79 1.87 -11.87
N VAL A 197 -9.48 1.49 -13.09
CA VAL A 197 -8.39 0.55 -13.44
C VAL A 197 -8.30 -0.66 -12.51
N PRO A 198 -9.41 -1.38 -12.28
CA PRO A 198 -9.46 -2.42 -11.24
C PRO A 198 -8.60 -3.63 -11.61
N ALA A 199 -7.93 -4.23 -10.62
CA ALA A 199 -7.14 -5.44 -10.77
C ALA A 199 -7.98 -6.71 -10.53
N LEU A 200 -9.10 -6.88 -11.28
CA LEU A 200 -10.07 -7.96 -11.03
C LEU A 200 -9.52 -9.35 -11.35
N ASP A 201 -8.72 -9.45 -12.43
CA ASP A 201 -8.09 -10.69 -12.86
C ASP A 201 -6.63 -10.83 -12.39
N GLY A 202 -6.23 -10.00 -11.41
CA GLY A 202 -4.87 -9.93 -10.93
C GLY A 202 -3.94 -9.09 -11.82
N SER A 203 -2.64 -9.27 -11.67
CA SER A 203 -1.60 -8.57 -12.43
C SER A 203 -0.49 -9.53 -12.83
N ASN A 204 -0.21 -9.63 -14.11
CA ASN A 204 0.91 -10.45 -14.61
C ASN A 204 2.25 -9.99 -14.02
N ILE A 205 2.46 -8.66 -13.87
CA ILE A 205 3.69 -8.11 -13.28
C ILE A 205 3.88 -8.63 -11.86
N VAL A 206 2.83 -8.58 -11.03
CA VAL A 206 2.88 -9.09 -9.65
C VAL A 206 3.07 -10.61 -9.66
N GLY A 207 2.34 -11.33 -10.51
CA GLY A 207 2.48 -12.78 -10.67
C GLY A 207 3.90 -13.19 -11.08
N ASP A 208 4.53 -12.47 -12.01
CA ASP A 208 5.89 -12.75 -12.47
C ASP A 208 6.94 -12.49 -11.39
N ILE A 209 6.75 -11.48 -10.53
CA ILE A 209 7.59 -11.26 -9.34
C ILE A 209 7.52 -12.47 -8.41
N TYR A 210 6.31 -12.88 -8.00
CA TYR A 210 6.11 -14.00 -7.08
C TYR A 210 6.55 -15.36 -7.64
N LEU A 211 6.46 -15.54 -8.95
CA LEU A 211 6.88 -16.77 -9.63
C LEU A 211 8.37 -16.77 -9.99
N GLY A 212 9.10 -15.71 -9.62
CA GLY A 212 10.53 -15.58 -9.95
C GLY A 212 10.81 -15.51 -11.47
N ARG A 213 9.82 -15.07 -12.25
CA ARG A 213 9.94 -14.97 -13.71
C ARG A 213 10.57 -13.66 -14.18
N LEU A 214 10.74 -12.68 -13.28
CA LEU A 214 11.51 -11.48 -13.59
C LEU A 214 12.97 -11.85 -13.64
N SER A 215 13.55 -11.83 -14.82
CA SER A 215 14.98 -11.98 -15.04
C SER A 215 15.54 -10.72 -15.68
N THR A 216 16.65 -10.23 -15.18
CA THR A 216 17.45 -9.21 -15.84
C THR A 216 18.62 -9.90 -16.54
N SER A 217 18.85 -9.60 -17.82
CA SER A 217 20.07 -10.04 -18.46
C SER A 217 21.26 -9.20 -17.96
N ASP A 218 22.45 -9.80 -17.88
CA ASP A 218 23.68 -9.08 -17.56
C ASP A 218 23.88 -7.86 -18.47
N GLU A 219 23.48 -8.00 -19.73
CA GLU A 219 23.55 -6.92 -20.72
C GLU A 219 22.64 -5.74 -20.32
N MET A 220 21.43 -5.99 -19.87
CA MET A 220 20.51 -4.94 -19.44
C MET A 220 21.00 -4.26 -18.16
N LEU A 221 21.53 -5.06 -17.23
CA LEU A 221 22.09 -4.55 -15.97
C LEU A 221 23.30 -3.64 -16.21
N TYR A 222 24.29 -4.13 -16.98
CA TYR A 222 25.57 -3.45 -17.16
C TYR A 222 25.54 -2.36 -18.22
N LYS A 223 24.73 -2.49 -19.29
CA LYS A 223 24.68 -1.50 -20.36
C LYS A 223 23.63 -0.42 -20.18
N ASN A 224 22.53 -0.73 -19.49
CA ASN A 224 21.40 0.19 -19.39
C ASN A 224 21.18 0.69 -17.96
N LEU A 225 21.11 -0.20 -16.96
CA LEU A 225 20.75 0.21 -15.61
C LEU A 225 21.90 0.92 -14.89
N LEU A 226 23.07 0.30 -14.85
CA LEU A 226 24.21 0.83 -14.09
C LEU A 226 24.75 2.17 -14.65
N PRO A 227 24.90 2.40 -15.95
CA PRO A 227 25.32 3.69 -16.47
C PRO A 227 24.35 4.82 -16.14
N ASN A 228 23.04 4.53 -16.08
CA ASN A 228 22.02 5.53 -15.75
C ASN A 228 21.90 5.79 -14.24
N LEU A 229 22.45 4.89 -13.40
CA LEU A 229 22.49 5.10 -11.93
C LEU A 229 23.75 5.84 -11.46
N VAL A 230 24.84 5.76 -12.23
CA VAL A 230 26.17 6.29 -11.86
C VAL A 230 26.52 7.56 -12.66
N GLY A 231 25.83 7.85 -13.76
CA GLY A 231 25.95 9.07 -14.57
C GLY A 231 25.01 10.13 -14.10
#